data_7904afbb80566313251ce0f6f573bd20
#
_entry.id   7904afbb80566313251ce0f6f573bd20
#
_cell.length_a   1.000
_cell.length_b   1.000
_cell.length_c   1.000
_cell.angle_alpha   90.00
_cell.angle_beta   90.00
_cell.angle_gamma   90.00
#
_symmetry.space_group_name_H-M   'P 1'
#
loop_
_entity.id
_entity.type
_entity.pdbx_description
1 polymer ?
#
loop_
_entity_poly.entity_id
_entity_poly.type
_entity_poly.pdbx_seq_one_letter_code
_entity_poly.pdbx_strand_id
1 'polypeptide(L)'
;KIYIDYNSVVKQGEVIAEMDKVTLLSDLQSAQATYNGAKAEYDYQQKLYTRNKALHEKQLISETDYEQSVYDYERAKSTYEQTQAALAKAERNLSYATITSPINGIVTSKDVEEGQTVASGFETPTLFTIAADLTKMQVVADVDEADIAGVKDSARVTFTVDAYPDDVFEGKVYQIRLGSVNSSSSSSTSTSSETVVTYEVVITADNPDLKLKPRLTANVTIYTDTRDNVITVPNKALRFTPEKQLVGNKTITDCEGAHKVWTMDANGFTAHPVK
;
A
#
# COMPACT_ATOMS: atom_id res chain seq x y z
N LYS A 1 26.09 -2.38 -7.54
CA LYS A 1 26.05 -3.84 -7.32
C LYS A 1 24.71 -4.23 -6.74
N ILE A 2 24.19 -5.39 -7.14
CA ILE A 2 22.94 -5.96 -6.63
C ILE A 2 23.27 -7.29 -5.98
N TYR A 3 22.76 -7.54 -4.75
CA TYR A 3 23.07 -8.74 -3.95
C TYR A 3 21.93 -9.74 -3.91
N ILE A 4 20.76 -9.36 -4.41
CA ILE A 4 19.54 -10.17 -4.40
C ILE A 4 19.04 -10.43 -5.82
N ASP A 5 18.24 -11.49 -5.96
CA ASP A 5 17.55 -11.83 -7.20
C ASP A 5 16.06 -12.11 -6.95
N TYR A 6 15.29 -12.39 -8.02
CA TYR A 6 13.89 -12.77 -7.93
C TYR A 6 13.69 -13.92 -6.92
N ASN A 7 12.61 -13.85 -6.16
CA ASN A 7 12.25 -14.83 -5.12
C ASN A 7 13.25 -14.97 -3.95
N SER A 8 14.25 -14.07 -3.84
CA SER A 8 15.15 -14.06 -2.69
C SER A 8 14.39 -13.64 -1.43
N VAL A 9 14.62 -14.37 -0.34
CA VAL A 9 14.11 -14.00 0.98
C VAL A 9 15.05 -12.99 1.59
N VAL A 10 14.52 -11.85 2.01
CA VAL A 10 15.27 -10.74 2.61
C VAL A 10 14.77 -10.42 4.01
N LYS A 11 15.68 -10.01 4.88
CA LYS A 11 15.38 -9.56 6.24
C LYS A 11 15.43 -8.04 6.32
N GLN A 12 14.69 -7.48 7.26
CA GLN A 12 14.75 -6.05 7.55
C GLN A 12 16.20 -5.63 7.88
N GLY A 13 16.69 -4.58 7.20
CA GLY A 13 18.05 -4.08 7.33
C GLY A 13 19.10 -4.80 6.47
N GLU A 14 18.74 -5.87 5.78
CA GLU A 14 19.65 -6.58 4.86
C GLU A 14 19.94 -5.72 3.64
N VAL A 15 21.21 -5.71 3.21
CA VAL A 15 21.67 -4.94 2.05
C VAL A 15 21.18 -5.61 0.76
N ILE A 16 20.39 -4.88 0.00
CA ILE A 16 19.83 -5.33 -1.28
C ILE A 16 20.73 -4.93 -2.45
N ALA A 17 21.14 -3.67 -2.44
CA ALA A 17 21.97 -3.12 -3.51
C ALA A 17 22.89 -2.02 -3.00
N GLU A 18 23.97 -1.78 -3.71
CA GLU A 18 24.91 -0.68 -3.47
C GLU A 18 25.08 0.15 -4.74
N MET A 19 24.94 1.45 -4.57
CA MET A 19 25.27 2.44 -5.60
C MET A 19 26.78 2.74 -5.61
N ASP A 20 27.26 3.47 -6.59
CA ASP A 20 28.63 3.97 -6.61
C ASP A 20 28.83 4.98 -5.47
N LYS A 21 29.86 4.73 -4.63
CA LYS A 21 30.15 5.53 -3.43
C LYS A 21 31.38 6.43 -3.60
N VAL A 22 32.07 6.40 -4.75
CA VAL A 22 33.36 7.08 -4.91
C VAL A 22 33.25 8.59 -4.67
N THR A 23 32.28 9.24 -5.29
CA THR A 23 32.04 10.68 -5.11
C THR A 23 31.57 11.00 -3.69
N LEU A 24 30.65 10.22 -3.14
CA LEU A 24 30.10 10.43 -1.80
C LEU A 24 31.14 10.23 -0.71
N LEU A 25 32.08 9.30 -0.89
CA LEU A 25 33.23 9.12 0.03
C LEU A 25 34.16 10.32 -0.02
N SER A 26 34.42 10.88 -1.20
CA SER A 26 35.25 12.08 -1.36
C SER A 26 34.59 13.30 -0.70
N ASP A 27 33.30 13.46 -0.86
CA ASP A 27 32.50 14.52 -0.22
C ASP A 27 32.51 14.39 1.30
N LEU A 28 32.36 13.17 1.82
CA LEU A 28 32.45 12.89 3.25
C LEU A 28 33.83 13.24 3.79
N GLN A 29 34.89 12.85 3.11
CA GLN A 29 36.26 13.14 3.52
C GLN A 29 36.52 14.66 3.55
N SER A 30 36.02 15.41 2.57
CA SER A 30 36.10 16.87 2.51
C SER A 30 35.36 17.53 3.66
N ALA A 31 34.11 17.10 3.90
CA ALA A 31 33.30 17.60 5.02
C ALA A 31 33.93 17.29 6.39
N GLN A 32 34.52 16.09 6.55
CA GLN A 32 35.24 15.69 7.76
C GLN A 32 36.47 16.56 8.00
N ALA A 33 37.26 16.86 6.96
CA ALA A 33 38.42 17.74 7.07
C ALA A 33 38.02 19.15 7.51
N THR A 34 36.97 19.71 6.90
CA THR A 34 36.45 21.04 7.22
C THR A 34 35.90 21.07 8.67
N TYR A 35 35.18 20.07 9.10
CA TYR A 35 34.70 19.93 10.47
C TYR A 35 35.87 19.87 11.47
N ASN A 36 36.91 19.09 11.19
CA ASN A 36 38.07 18.98 12.07
C ASN A 36 38.79 20.33 12.23
N GLY A 37 38.91 21.12 11.15
CA GLY A 37 39.47 22.47 11.19
C GLY A 37 38.64 23.42 12.06
N ALA A 38 37.32 23.45 11.85
CA ALA A 38 36.41 24.30 12.62
C ALA A 38 36.36 23.89 14.10
N LYS A 39 36.45 22.57 14.39
CA LYS A 39 36.54 22.07 15.75
C LYS A 39 37.79 22.54 16.46
N ALA A 40 38.94 22.47 15.81
CA ALA A 40 40.21 22.92 16.37
C ALA A 40 40.17 24.43 16.70
N GLU A 41 39.59 25.25 15.80
CA GLU A 41 39.39 26.67 16.04
C GLU A 41 38.44 26.94 17.21
N TYR A 42 37.30 26.23 17.24
CA TYR A 42 36.35 26.32 18.35
C TYR A 42 37.00 25.96 19.70
N ASP A 43 37.74 24.86 19.76
CA ASP A 43 38.43 24.40 20.98
C ASP A 43 39.48 25.44 21.46
N TYR A 44 40.16 26.11 20.50
CA TYR A 44 41.11 27.17 20.82
C TYR A 44 40.42 28.42 21.37
N GLN A 45 39.38 28.90 20.68
CA GLN A 45 38.63 30.08 21.09
C GLN A 45 37.90 29.86 22.41
N GLN A 46 37.40 28.65 22.66
CA GLN A 46 36.80 28.29 23.96
C GLN A 46 37.79 28.41 25.10
N LYS A 47 39.03 27.95 24.92
CA LYS A 47 40.08 28.08 25.93
C LYS A 47 40.47 29.54 26.16
N LEU A 48 40.55 30.35 25.10
CA LEU A 48 40.81 31.80 25.21
C LEU A 48 39.68 32.49 25.95
N TYR A 49 38.44 32.27 25.57
CA TYR A 49 37.27 32.83 26.24
C TYR A 49 37.24 32.48 27.72
N THR A 50 37.43 31.20 28.06
CA THR A 50 37.44 30.77 29.47
C THR A 50 38.52 31.46 30.28
N ARG A 51 39.73 31.63 29.72
CA ARG A 51 40.82 32.35 30.35
C ARG A 51 40.51 33.83 30.51
N ASN A 52 40.05 34.49 29.43
CA ASN A 52 39.73 35.92 29.46
C ASN A 52 38.56 36.23 30.40
N LYS A 53 37.58 35.36 30.47
CA LYS A 53 36.49 35.45 31.45
C LYS A 53 37.03 35.48 32.90
N ALA A 54 37.94 34.57 33.25
CA ALA A 54 38.53 34.52 34.58
C ALA A 54 39.42 35.75 34.89
N LEU A 55 40.06 36.35 33.86
CA LEU A 55 40.84 37.59 34.00
C LEU A 55 39.94 38.82 34.13
N HIS A 56 38.85 38.87 33.38
CA HIS A 56 37.85 39.93 33.46
C HIS A 56 37.16 39.96 34.83
N GLU A 57 36.78 38.84 35.39
CA GLU A 57 36.21 38.73 36.74
C GLU A 57 37.16 39.30 37.84
N LYS A 58 38.48 39.28 37.57
CA LYS A 58 39.51 39.85 38.43
C LYS A 58 39.91 41.28 38.05
N GLN A 59 39.22 41.88 37.07
CA GLN A 59 39.52 43.22 36.51
C GLN A 59 40.95 43.36 35.96
N LEU A 60 41.52 42.32 35.37
CA LEU A 60 42.87 42.27 34.82
C LEU A 60 42.94 42.48 33.31
N ILE A 61 41.81 42.58 32.63
CA ILE A 61 41.72 42.90 31.20
C ILE A 61 40.67 43.98 30.98
N SER A 62 40.72 44.64 29.81
CA SER A 62 39.73 45.66 29.41
C SER A 62 38.39 45.01 29.04
N GLU A 63 37.30 45.77 29.15
CA GLU A 63 35.97 45.36 28.71
C GLU A 63 35.97 45.00 27.21
N THR A 64 36.63 45.82 26.40
CA THR A 64 36.73 45.62 24.97
C THR A 64 37.43 44.31 24.59
N ASP A 65 38.50 43.93 25.33
CA ASP A 65 39.20 42.66 25.08
C ASP A 65 38.33 41.44 25.46
N TYR A 66 37.55 41.61 26.51
CA TYR A 66 36.62 40.60 26.92
C TYR A 66 35.50 40.42 25.88
N GLU A 67 34.81 41.50 25.46
CA GLU A 67 33.78 41.49 24.42
C GLU A 67 34.30 40.88 23.10
N GLN A 68 35.53 41.21 22.71
CA GLN A 68 36.17 40.64 21.53
C GLN A 68 36.32 39.10 21.66
N SER A 69 36.74 38.62 22.85
CA SER A 69 36.87 37.19 23.08
C SER A 69 35.53 36.44 23.08
N VAL A 70 34.47 37.08 23.54
CA VAL A 70 33.08 36.55 23.46
C VAL A 70 32.65 36.42 22.01
N TYR A 71 32.86 37.49 21.21
CA TYR A 71 32.51 37.50 19.81
C TYR A 71 33.24 36.40 19.03
N ASP A 72 34.57 36.29 19.22
CA ASP A 72 35.39 35.28 18.51
C ASP A 72 34.99 33.86 18.89
N TYR A 73 34.66 33.63 20.18
CA TYR A 73 34.15 32.35 20.64
C TYR A 73 32.77 32.00 19.99
N GLU A 74 31.82 32.94 20.01
CA GLU A 74 30.49 32.72 19.40
C GLU A 74 30.57 32.51 17.91
N ARG A 75 31.45 33.24 17.21
CA ARG A 75 31.72 33.05 15.78
C ARG A 75 32.29 31.65 15.49
N ALA A 76 33.31 31.24 16.26
CA ALA A 76 33.92 29.92 16.11
C ALA A 76 32.90 28.80 16.39
N LYS A 77 32.07 28.97 17.41
CA LYS A 77 30.98 28.07 17.76
C LYS A 77 29.98 27.93 16.63
N SER A 78 29.51 29.02 16.04
CA SER A 78 28.58 29.02 14.93
C SER A 78 29.17 28.30 13.70
N THR A 79 30.46 28.53 13.41
CA THR A 79 31.16 27.85 12.31
C THR A 79 31.29 26.35 12.56
N TYR A 80 31.60 25.95 13.79
CA TYR A 80 31.66 24.55 14.21
C TYR A 80 30.29 23.84 14.03
N GLU A 81 29.22 24.45 14.51
CA GLU A 81 27.85 23.91 14.34
C GLU A 81 27.44 23.78 12.90
N GLN A 82 27.79 24.76 12.05
CA GLN A 82 27.53 24.71 10.62
C GLN A 82 28.28 23.56 9.94
N THR A 83 29.56 23.38 10.26
CA THR A 83 30.37 22.31 9.66
C THR A 83 29.96 20.93 10.17
N GLN A 84 29.50 20.82 11.42
CA GLN A 84 28.91 19.61 11.99
C GLN A 84 27.65 19.19 11.21
N ALA A 85 26.77 20.15 10.91
CA ALA A 85 25.57 19.89 10.11
C ALA A 85 25.91 19.45 8.67
N ALA A 86 26.96 20.06 8.08
CA ALA A 86 27.46 19.67 6.74
C ALA A 86 28.02 18.24 6.75
N LEU A 87 28.79 17.86 7.78
CA LEU A 87 29.31 16.50 7.95
C LEU A 87 28.15 15.49 8.08
N ALA A 88 27.18 15.74 8.96
CA ALA A 88 26.03 14.88 9.14
C ALA A 88 25.21 14.71 7.84
N LYS A 89 25.16 15.74 6.99
CA LYS A 89 24.53 15.65 5.67
C LYS A 89 25.32 14.73 4.73
N ALA A 90 26.65 14.84 4.70
CA ALA A 90 27.50 13.99 3.88
C ALA A 90 27.43 12.52 4.30
N GLU A 91 27.45 12.24 5.61
CA GLU A 91 27.25 10.90 6.18
C GLU A 91 25.89 10.27 5.77
N ARG A 92 24.82 11.06 5.85
CA ARG A 92 23.49 10.64 5.44
C ARG A 92 23.41 10.33 3.95
N ASN A 93 24.01 11.19 3.12
CA ASN A 93 24.05 10.95 1.68
C ASN A 93 24.80 9.66 1.35
N LEU A 94 25.90 9.37 2.05
CA LEU A 94 26.63 8.12 1.89
C LEU A 94 25.78 6.91 2.34
N SER A 95 24.99 7.05 3.40
CA SER A 95 24.10 5.97 3.86
C SER A 95 23.04 5.61 2.82
N TYR A 96 22.53 6.57 2.07
CA TYR A 96 21.56 6.33 0.99
C TYR A 96 22.14 5.59 -0.22
N ALA A 97 23.46 5.58 -0.37
CA ALA A 97 24.09 4.77 -1.40
C ALA A 97 24.05 3.26 -1.12
N THR A 98 23.67 2.86 0.09
CA THR A 98 23.43 1.47 0.47
C THR A 98 21.93 1.26 0.65
N ILE A 99 21.32 0.49 -0.26
CA ILE A 99 19.89 0.23 -0.25
C ILE A 99 19.65 -1.03 0.58
N THR A 100 18.88 -0.89 1.65
CA THR A 100 18.52 -2.00 2.56
C THR A 100 17.03 -2.28 2.51
N SER A 101 16.65 -3.52 2.83
CA SER A 101 15.24 -3.89 2.93
C SER A 101 14.57 -3.20 4.12
N PRO A 102 13.45 -2.50 3.96
CA PRO A 102 12.71 -1.91 5.06
C PRO A 102 11.88 -2.94 5.85
N ILE A 103 11.64 -4.12 5.28
CA ILE A 103 10.79 -5.17 5.84
C ILE A 103 11.41 -6.56 5.63
N ASN A 104 10.93 -7.55 6.41
CA ASN A 104 11.18 -8.95 6.09
C ASN A 104 10.22 -9.36 4.97
N GLY A 105 10.69 -10.13 3.99
CA GLY A 105 9.82 -10.56 2.91
C GLY A 105 10.54 -11.28 1.78
N ILE A 106 9.84 -11.40 0.65
CA ILE A 106 10.34 -12.03 -0.58
C ILE A 106 10.33 -10.99 -1.70
N VAL A 107 11.40 -10.92 -2.46
CA VAL A 107 11.53 -10.04 -3.62
C VAL A 107 10.63 -10.55 -4.75
N THR A 108 9.64 -9.76 -5.13
CA THR A 108 8.67 -10.10 -6.18
C THR A 108 9.02 -9.51 -7.53
N SER A 109 9.64 -8.32 -7.57
CA SER A 109 10.19 -7.76 -8.79
C SER A 109 11.51 -7.05 -8.55
N LYS A 110 12.34 -7.06 -9.61
CA LYS A 110 13.61 -6.36 -9.73
C LYS A 110 13.57 -5.57 -11.04
N ASP A 111 13.37 -4.26 -10.94
CA ASP A 111 13.16 -3.41 -12.11
C ASP A 111 14.44 -2.68 -12.54
N VAL A 112 15.59 -3.10 -11.98
CA VAL A 112 16.92 -2.53 -12.25
C VAL A 112 17.97 -3.62 -12.47
N GLU A 113 18.96 -3.30 -13.30
CA GLU A 113 20.09 -4.19 -13.57
C GLU A 113 21.41 -3.60 -13.02
N GLU A 114 22.38 -4.48 -12.81
CA GLU A 114 23.70 -4.07 -12.34
C GLU A 114 24.40 -3.22 -13.42
N GLY A 115 24.91 -2.06 -13.01
CA GLY A 115 25.54 -1.07 -13.91
C GLY A 115 24.54 -0.10 -14.55
N GLN A 116 23.24 -0.25 -14.32
CA GLN A 116 22.25 0.71 -14.82
C GLN A 116 22.33 2.03 -14.08
N THR A 117 22.29 3.14 -14.85
CA THR A 117 22.22 4.49 -14.26
C THR A 117 20.78 4.77 -13.80
N VAL A 118 20.63 5.03 -12.50
CA VAL A 118 19.36 5.47 -11.92
C VAL A 118 19.33 6.98 -11.87
N ALA A 119 18.56 7.60 -12.77
CA ALA A 119 18.37 9.05 -12.77
C ALA A 119 17.21 9.40 -11.84
N SER A 120 17.47 10.14 -10.78
CA SER A 120 16.44 10.78 -9.95
C SER A 120 15.97 12.09 -10.61
N GLY A 121 15.26 11.94 -11.73
CA GLY A 121 14.69 13.08 -12.45
C GLY A 121 13.33 13.49 -11.88
N PHE A 122 12.35 13.61 -12.77
CA PHE A 122 10.98 14.01 -12.40
C PHE A 122 10.12 12.87 -11.82
N GLU A 123 10.52 11.62 -12.00
CA GLU A 123 9.83 10.44 -11.48
C GLU A 123 10.76 9.60 -10.61
N THR A 124 10.23 9.07 -9.53
CA THR A 124 10.95 8.15 -8.64
C THR A 124 10.81 6.72 -9.19
N PRO A 125 11.87 6.13 -9.77
CA PRO A 125 11.77 4.77 -10.30
C PRO A 125 11.63 3.75 -9.17
N THR A 126 10.80 2.74 -9.38
CA THR A 126 10.74 1.57 -8.52
C THR A 126 11.96 0.70 -8.82
N LEU A 127 12.73 0.38 -7.79
CA LEU A 127 13.93 -0.46 -7.94
C LEU A 127 13.65 -1.92 -7.65
N PHE A 128 12.98 -2.19 -6.53
CA PHE A 128 12.61 -3.52 -6.05
C PHE A 128 11.22 -3.49 -5.43
N THR A 129 10.46 -4.57 -5.61
CA THR A 129 9.20 -4.78 -4.90
C THR A 129 9.36 -5.97 -3.97
N ILE A 130 9.04 -5.78 -2.68
CA ILE A 130 9.16 -6.81 -1.65
C ILE A 130 7.78 -7.05 -1.05
N ALA A 131 7.33 -8.31 -1.06
CA ALA A 131 6.12 -8.74 -0.38
C ALA A 131 6.47 -9.24 1.02
N ALA A 132 5.81 -8.68 2.05
CA ALA A 132 6.09 -9.03 3.44
C ALA A 132 5.64 -10.44 3.77
N ASP A 133 4.45 -10.83 3.33
CA ASP A 133 3.85 -12.12 3.64
C ASP A 133 2.99 -12.57 2.45
N LEU A 134 3.34 -13.70 1.85
CA LEU A 134 2.58 -14.30 0.76
C LEU A 134 1.46 -15.23 1.25
N THR A 135 1.37 -15.50 2.56
CA THR A 135 0.28 -16.30 3.12
C THR A 135 -1.03 -15.53 3.22
N LYS A 136 -0.94 -14.20 3.23
CA LYS A 136 -2.10 -13.29 3.24
C LYS A 136 -2.13 -12.48 1.96
N MET A 137 -3.06 -12.82 1.11
CA MET A 137 -3.23 -12.16 -0.19
C MET A 137 -4.44 -11.25 -0.18
N GLN A 138 -4.43 -10.28 -1.08
CA GLN A 138 -5.58 -9.45 -1.37
C GLN A 138 -5.93 -9.59 -2.84
N VAL A 139 -7.21 -9.78 -3.10
CA VAL A 139 -7.77 -9.71 -4.46
C VAL A 139 -8.49 -8.38 -4.58
N VAL A 140 -8.12 -7.60 -5.58
CA VAL A 140 -8.79 -6.34 -5.91
C VAL A 140 -9.71 -6.64 -7.09
N ALA A 141 -11.01 -6.50 -6.87
CA ALA A 141 -12.03 -6.72 -7.88
C ALA A 141 -12.62 -5.37 -8.31
N ASP A 142 -12.70 -5.14 -9.61
CA ASP A 142 -13.37 -3.98 -10.19
C ASP A 142 -14.85 -4.32 -10.35
N VAL A 143 -15.71 -3.64 -9.61
CA VAL A 143 -17.17 -3.82 -9.61
C VAL A 143 -17.84 -2.63 -10.25
N ASP A 144 -18.78 -2.88 -11.16
CA ASP A 144 -19.57 -1.85 -11.83
C ASP A 144 -20.45 -1.08 -10.83
N GLU A 145 -20.71 0.20 -11.11
CA GLU A 145 -21.59 1.05 -10.31
C GLU A 145 -22.99 0.44 -10.11
N ALA A 146 -23.50 -0.28 -11.11
CA ALA A 146 -24.82 -0.92 -11.01
C ALA A 146 -24.88 -2.05 -9.97
N ASP A 147 -23.76 -2.73 -9.72
CA ASP A 147 -23.69 -3.91 -8.86
C ASP A 147 -23.16 -3.60 -7.45
N ILE A 148 -22.46 -2.47 -7.29
CA ILE A 148 -21.83 -2.10 -6.00
C ILE A 148 -22.84 -1.92 -4.87
N ALA A 149 -24.06 -1.49 -5.16
CA ALA A 149 -25.11 -1.27 -4.16
C ALA A 149 -25.48 -2.55 -3.38
N GLY A 150 -25.27 -3.72 -3.97
CA GLY A 150 -25.53 -5.02 -3.34
C GLY A 150 -24.39 -5.53 -2.47
N VAL A 151 -23.17 -5.00 -2.64
CA VAL A 151 -21.97 -5.47 -1.95
C VAL A 151 -21.90 -4.87 -0.55
N LYS A 152 -21.73 -5.74 0.46
CA LYS A 152 -21.60 -5.35 1.87
C LYS A 152 -20.23 -5.72 2.41
N ASP A 153 -19.78 -4.97 3.41
CA ASP A 153 -18.58 -5.32 4.15
C ASP A 153 -18.73 -6.72 4.78
N SER A 154 -17.65 -7.48 4.75
CA SER A 154 -17.59 -8.88 5.23
C SER A 154 -18.46 -9.86 4.44
N ALA A 155 -18.98 -9.50 3.26
CA ALA A 155 -19.67 -10.44 2.38
C ALA A 155 -18.75 -11.61 2.01
N ARG A 156 -19.33 -12.82 1.94
CA ARG A 156 -18.61 -14.01 1.49
C ARG A 156 -18.30 -13.88 0.01
N VAL A 157 -17.07 -14.24 -0.32
CA VAL A 157 -16.59 -14.23 -1.70
C VAL A 157 -15.96 -15.57 -2.02
N THR A 158 -16.22 -16.07 -3.21
CA THR A 158 -15.47 -17.18 -3.78
C THR A 158 -14.81 -16.71 -5.07
N PHE A 159 -13.62 -17.20 -5.34
CA PHE A 159 -12.94 -16.87 -6.58
C PHE A 159 -12.12 -18.06 -7.08
N THR A 160 -11.95 -18.10 -8.39
CA THR A 160 -11.08 -19.04 -9.08
C THR A 160 -9.99 -18.25 -9.79
N VAL A 161 -8.83 -18.82 -9.94
CA VAL A 161 -7.71 -18.22 -10.70
C VAL A 161 -7.47 -19.06 -11.96
N ASP A 162 -7.09 -18.42 -13.06
CA ASP A 162 -6.90 -19.11 -14.33
C ASP A 162 -5.80 -20.19 -14.27
N ALA A 163 -4.85 -20.03 -13.33
CA ALA A 163 -3.80 -21.03 -13.09
C ALA A 163 -4.33 -22.32 -12.42
N TYR A 164 -5.44 -22.25 -11.69
CA TYR A 164 -6.07 -23.36 -10.96
C TYR A 164 -7.60 -23.28 -11.13
N PRO A 165 -8.14 -23.66 -12.27
CA PRO A 165 -9.57 -23.49 -12.57
C PRO A 165 -10.48 -24.40 -11.74
N ASP A 166 -9.96 -25.52 -11.24
CA ASP A 166 -10.70 -26.49 -10.43
C ASP A 166 -10.68 -26.16 -8.94
N ASP A 167 -9.74 -25.30 -8.49
CA ASP A 167 -9.62 -24.90 -7.10
C ASP A 167 -10.46 -23.65 -6.83
N VAL A 168 -11.43 -23.75 -5.91
CA VAL A 168 -12.24 -22.62 -5.43
C VAL A 168 -11.61 -22.07 -4.16
N PHE A 169 -11.20 -20.82 -4.20
CA PHE A 169 -10.68 -20.11 -3.05
C PHE A 169 -11.79 -19.32 -2.37
N GLU A 170 -11.74 -19.24 -1.05
CA GLU A 170 -12.69 -18.45 -0.26
C GLU A 170 -12.03 -17.17 0.26
N GLY A 171 -12.81 -16.11 0.30
CA GLY A 171 -12.39 -14.82 0.81
C GLY A 171 -13.55 -14.04 1.42
N LYS A 172 -13.24 -12.89 1.98
CA LYS A 172 -14.25 -11.96 2.51
C LYS A 172 -13.94 -10.55 2.00
N VAL A 173 -14.99 -9.79 1.72
CA VAL A 173 -14.85 -8.36 1.44
C VAL A 173 -14.26 -7.68 2.68
N TYR A 174 -13.11 -7.08 2.52
CA TYR A 174 -12.43 -6.32 3.55
C TYR A 174 -12.85 -4.85 3.53
N GLN A 175 -12.85 -4.24 2.34
CA GLN A 175 -13.14 -2.83 2.18
C GLN A 175 -13.60 -2.53 0.76
N ILE A 176 -14.56 -1.62 0.64
CA ILE A 176 -14.97 -1.03 -0.63
C ILE A 176 -14.30 0.36 -0.71
N ARG A 177 -13.48 0.59 -1.72
CA ARG A 177 -12.86 1.89 -1.95
C ARG A 177 -13.86 2.84 -2.60
N LEU A 178 -14.12 3.98 -1.94
CA LEU A 178 -15.10 4.97 -2.39
C LEU A 178 -14.60 5.84 -3.58
N GLY A 179 -13.33 5.74 -3.95
CA GLY A 179 -12.80 6.40 -5.13
C GLY A 179 -13.09 5.57 -6.37
N SER A 180 -13.84 6.11 -7.32
CA SER A 180 -13.99 5.47 -8.63
C SER A 180 -12.64 5.47 -9.34
N VAL A 181 -12.21 4.31 -9.83
CA VAL A 181 -11.04 4.22 -10.69
C VAL A 181 -11.53 4.44 -12.12
N ASN A 182 -11.30 5.65 -12.62
CA ASN A 182 -11.39 5.84 -14.06
C ASN A 182 -10.21 5.07 -14.67
N SER A 183 -10.44 3.93 -15.25
CA SER A 183 -9.44 3.20 -16.02
C SER A 183 -9.10 3.98 -17.30
N SER A 184 -8.42 5.13 -17.10
CA SER A 184 -7.72 5.80 -18.17
C SER A 184 -6.40 5.06 -18.39
N SER A 185 -6.43 4.00 -19.20
CA SER A 185 -5.22 3.54 -19.86
C SER A 185 -4.69 4.73 -20.65
N SER A 186 -3.56 5.27 -20.19
CA SER A 186 -2.80 6.29 -20.88
C SER A 186 -2.23 5.73 -22.18
N SER A 187 -3.06 5.72 -23.21
CA SER A 187 -2.62 5.70 -24.59
C SER A 187 -3.43 6.76 -25.34
N SER A 188 -2.73 7.85 -25.60
CA SER A 188 -3.15 8.94 -26.47
C SER A 188 -3.61 8.39 -27.82
N THR A 189 -4.90 8.21 -28.00
CA THR A 189 -5.54 8.36 -29.32
C THR A 189 -7.04 8.51 -29.08
N SER A 190 -7.54 9.67 -29.43
CA SER A 190 -8.93 10.10 -29.40
C SER A 190 -9.87 9.11 -30.06
N THR A 191 -10.73 8.45 -29.28
CA THR A 191 -12.08 8.07 -29.69
C THR A 191 -12.90 7.92 -28.41
N SER A 192 -14.07 8.52 -28.37
CA SER A 192 -15.01 8.55 -27.26
C SER A 192 -15.34 7.14 -26.73
N SER A 193 -14.58 6.68 -25.74
CA SER A 193 -14.95 5.52 -24.95
C SER A 193 -15.73 6.01 -23.74
N GLU A 194 -16.96 5.53 -23.60
CA GLU A 194 -17.74 5.69 -22.39
C GLU A 194 -16.87 5.26 -21.19
N THR A 195 -16.62 6.20 -20.32
CA THR A 195 -15.83 5.94 -19.11
C THR A 195 -16.72 5.15 -18.16
N VAL A 196 -16.56 3.84 -18.14
CA VAL A 196 -17.28 2.98 -17.19
C VAL A 196 -16.72 3.30 -15.79
N VAL A 197 -17.62 3.70 -14.88
CA VAL A 197 -17.28 3.94 -13.49
C VAL A 197 -17.25 2.60 -12.76
N THR A 198 -16.08 2.21 -12.29
CA THR A 198 -15.89 1.00 -11.48
C THR A 198 -15.40 1.34 -10.08
N TYR A 199 -15.77 0.53 -9.11
CA TYR A 199 -15.34 0.63 -7.72
C TYR A 199 -14.44 -0.55 -7.36
N GLU A 200 -13.31 -0.27 -6.72
CA GLU A 200 -12.42 -1.32 -6.25
C GLU A 200 -12.93 -1.93 -4.94
N VAL A 201 -13.20 -3.22 -4.99
CA VAL A 201 -13.53 -4.03 -3.81
C VAL A 201 -12.32 -4.86 -3.42
N VAL A 202 -11.78 -4.61 -2.23
CA VAL A 202 -10.65 -5.34 -1.68
C VAL A 202 -11.15 -6.55 -0.91
N ILE A 203 -10.69 -7.72 -1.31
CA ILE A 203 -11.08 -9.01 -0.74
C ILE A 203 -9.83 -9.63 -0.09
N THR A 204 -9.94 -10.08 1.14
CA THR A 204 -8.87 -10.84 1.80
C THR A 204 -8.99 -12.31 1.46
N ALA A 205 -7.88 -12.94 1.12
CA ALA A 205 -7.78 -14.35 0.84
C ALA A 205 -6.58 -14.96 1.57
N ASP A 206 -6.80 -16.04 2.28
CA ASP A 206 -5.75 -16.80 2.92
C ASP A 206 -5.07 -17.73 1.88
N ASN A 207 -3.74 -17.79 1.91
CA ASN A 207 -2.92 -18.56 0.99
C ASN A 207 -1.91 -19.44 1.74
N PRO A 208 -2.34 -20.40 2.56
CA PRO A 208 -1.43 -21.22 3.37
C PRO A 208 -0.50 -22.09 2.52
N ASP A 209 -0.98 -22.54 1.37
CA ASP A 209 -0.25 -23.42 0.45
C ASP A 209 0.65 -22.67 -0.54
N LEU A 210 0.68 -21.33 -0.49
CA LEU A 210 1.42 -20.46 -1.43
C LEU A 210 1.08 -20.70 -2.91
N LYS A 211 -0.12 -21.24 -3.21
CA LYS A 211 -0.62 -21.45 -4.56
C LYS A 211 -0.91 -20.12 -5.27
N LEU A 212 -1.48 -19.17 -4.54
CA LEU A 212 -1.76 -17.84 -5.07
C LEU A 212 -0.45 -17.06 -5.19
N LYS A 213 -0.17 -16.57 -6.38
CA LYS A 213 0.98 -15.70 -6.67
C LYS A 213 0.50 -14.27 -6.94
N PRO A 214 1.32 -13.26 -6.64
CA PRO A 214 1.01 -11.88 -7.01
C PRO A 214 0.74 -11.73 -8.52
N ARG A 215 -0.20 -10.85 -8.87
CA ARG A 215 -0.60 -10.54 -10.26
C ARG A 215 -1.31 -11.67 -11.02
N LEU A 216 -1.84 -12.68 -10.35
CA LEU A 216 -2.76 -13.61 -10.98
C LEU A 216 -4.12 -12.95 -11.22
N THR A 217 -4.72 -13.24 -12.36
CA THR A 217 -6.10 -12.85 -12.65
C THR A 217 -7.06 -13.80 -11.95
N ALA A 218 -8.08 -13.26 -11.32
CA ALA A 218 -9.08 -14.02 -10.58
C ALA A 218 -10.50 -13.71 -11.08
N ASN A 219 -11.31 -14.74 -11.23
CA ASN A 219 -12.75 -14.62 -11.48
C ASN A 219 -13.47 -14.65 -10.15
N VAL A 220 -14.05 -13.53 -9.75
CA VAL A 220 -14.60 -13.31 -8.40
C VAL A 220 -16.12 -13.39 -8.43
N THR A 221 -16.68 -14.13 -7.47
CA THR A 221 -18.13 -14.20 -7.22
C THR A 221 -18.41 -13.70 -5.81
N ILE A 222 -19.09 -12.56 -5.69
CA ILE A 222 -19.47 -11.93 -4.43
C ILE A 222 -20.93 -12.32 -4.09
N TYR A 223 -21.15 -12.87 -2.91
CA TYR A 223 -22.49 -13.25 -2.46
C TYR A 223 -23.13 -12.06 -1.73
N THR A 224 -24.09 -11.43 -2.38
CA THR A 224 -24.77 -10.24 -1.85
C THR A 224 -25.87 -10.55 -0.84
N ASP A 225 -26.56 -11.70 -1.01
CA ASP A 225 -27.60 -12.20 -0.09
C ASP A 225 -27.53 -13.72 -0.02
N THR A 226 -27.43 -14.26 1.17
CA THR A 226 -27.46 -15.71 1.44
C THR A 226 -28.56 -16.01 2.42
N ARG A 227 -29.36 -17.02 2.09
CA ARG A 227 -30.45 -17.50 2.97
C ARG A 227 -30.30 -18.99 3.20
N ASP A 228 -29.99 -19.34 4.42
CA ASP A 228 -29.89 -20.73 4.85
C ASP A 228 -31.24 -21.24 5.33
N ASN A 229 -31.45 -22.56 5.22
CA ASN A 229 -32.68 -23.24 5.67
C ASN A 229 -33.99 -22.76 5.03
N VAL A 230 -33.93 -22.38 3.75
CA VAL A 230 -35.14 -22.00 3.00
C VAL A 230 -35.60 -23.12 2.05
N ILE A 231 -36.90 -23.24 1.90
CA ILE A 231 -37.50 -24.16 0.91
C ILE A 231 -37.34 -23.52 -0.46
N THR A 232 -36.62 -24.18 -1.35
CA THR A 232 -36.41 -23.69 -2.71
C THR A 232 -37.48 -24.24 -3.64
N VAL A 233 -37.94 -23.40 -4.56
CA VAL A 233 -38.89 -23.76 -5.62
C VAL A 233 -38.28 -23.48 -6.99
N PRO A 234 -38.48 -24.37 -7.97
CA PRO A 234 -37.96 -24.15 -9.33
C PRO A 234 -38.64 -22.92 -9.95
N ASN A 235 -37.85 -22.12 -10.72
CA ASN A 235 -38.36 -20.92 -11.39
C ASN A 235 -39.58 -21.16 -12.31
N LYS A 236 -39.79 -22.40 -12.79
CA LYS A 236 -40.98 -22.77 -13.55
C LYS A 236 -42.25 -22.66 -12.73
N ALA A 237 -42.20 -22.87 -11.41
CA ALA A 237 -43.36 -22.78 -10.52
C ALA A 237 -43.88 -21.34 -10.38
N LEU A 238 -43.03 -20.32 -10.58
CA LEU A 238 -43.42 -18.91 -10.55
C LEU A 238 -44.27 -18.47 -11.74
N ARG A 239 -44.20 -19.24 -12.85
CA ARG A 239 -44.96 -18.95 -14.08
C ARG A 239 -46.34 -19.62 -14.10
N PHE A 240 -46.60 -20.48 -13.13
CA PHE A 240 -47.87 -21.19 -13.06
C PHE A 240 -48.93 -20.29 -12.44
N THR A 241 -50.06 -20.13 -13.11
CA THR A 241 -51.28 -19.50 -12.62
C THR A 241 -52.42 -20.50 -12.80
N PRO A 242 -53.22 -20.79 -11.75
CA PRO A 242 -54.32 -21.72 -11.89
C PRO A 242 -55.42 -21.16 -12.80
N GLU A 243 -55.65 -21.82 -13.94
CA GLU A 243 -56.74 -21.47 -14.87
C GLU A 243 -58.06 -21.99 -14.35
N LYS A 244 -59.17 -21.27 -14.61
CA LYS A 244 -60.53 -21.62 -14.16
C LYS A 244 -60.95 -23.03 -14.59
N GLN A 245 -60.40 -23.55 -15.71
CA GLN A 245 -60.66 -24.90 -16.18
C GLN A 245 -60.02 -25.99 -15.29
N LEU A 246 -58.92 -25.71 -14.66
CA LEU A 246 -58.22 -26.64 -13.75
C LEU A 246 -58.77 -26.57 -12.31
N VAL A 247 -59.39 -25.48 -11.94
CA VAL A 247 -59.91 -25.25 -10.58
C VAL A 247 -61.25 -25.94 -10.35
N GLY A 248 -62.13 -26.06 -11.35
CA GLY A 248 -63.45 -26.61 -11.19
C GLY A 248 -64.26 -25.89 -10.10
N ASN A 249 -64.79 -26.64 -9.12
CA ASN A 249 -65.57 -26.14 -7.98
C ASN A 249 -64.71 -25.80 -6.74
N LYS A 250 -63.35 -25.78 -6.85
CA LYS A 250 -62.43 -25.55 -5.73
C LYS A 250 -62.18 -24.04 -5.55
N THR A 251 -61.84 -23.67 -4.30
CA THR A 251 -61.57 -22.27 -3.95
C THR A 251 -60.16 -21.87 -4.33
N ILE A 252 -59.99 -20.62 -4.79
CA ILE A 252 -58.68 -19.99 -5.02
C ILE A 252 -58.48 -18.98 -3.91
N THR A 253 -57.43 -19.16 -3.11
CA THR A 253 -56.99 -18.16 -2.12
C THR A 253 -55.74 -17.50 -2.65
N ASP A 254 -55.84 -16.24 -3.09
CA ASP A 254 -54.74 -15.45 -3.60
C ASP A 254 -54.08 -14.64 -2.48
N CYS A 255 -52.80 -14.31 -2.62
CA CYS A 255 -52.04 -13.45 -1.72
C CYS A 255 -51.49 -12.24 -2.46
N GLU A 256 -51.26 -11.16 -1.73
CA GLU A 256 -50.56 -9.98 -2.27
C GLU A 256 -49.05 -10.24 -2.36
N GLY A 257 -48.47 -10.09 -3.54
CA GLY A 257 -47.03 -10.25 -3.79
C GLY A 257 -46.72 -10.27 -5.27
N ALA A 258 -45.56 -9.74 -5.68
CA ALA A 258 -45.10 -9.70 -7.07
C ALA A 258 -44.76 -11.11 -7.60
N HIS A 259 -44.21 -11.96 -6.75
CA HIS A 259 -43.90 -13.37 -7.05
C HIS A 259 -44.61 -14.30 -6.09
N LYS A 260 -45.29 -15.29 -6.65
CA LYS A 260 -46.09 -16.24 -5.87
C LYS A 260 -46.01 -17.66 -6.44
N VAL A 261 -46.07 -18.62 -5.55
CA VAL A 261 -46.14 -20.04 -5.91
C VAL A 261 -47.44 -20.60 -5.40
N TRP A 262 -48.06 -21.44 -6.21
CA TRP A 262 -49.33 -22.05 -5.91
C TRP A 262 -49.16 -23.49 -5.39
N THR A 263 -49.75 -23.76 -4.24
CA THR A 263 -49.92 -25.14 -3.73
C THR A 263 -51.33 -25.59 -3.97
N MET A 264 -51.52 -26.87 -4.27
CA MET A 264 -52.84 -27.49 -4.43
C MET A 264 -53.11 -28.39 -3.26
N ASP A 265 -54.14 -28.06 -2.49
CA ASP A 265 -54.67 -28.88 -1.40
C ASP A 265 -56.02 -29.50 -1.77
N ALA A 266 -56.57 -30.37 -0.90
CA ALA A 266 -57.87 -31.01 -1.12
C ALA A 266 -58.99 -29.98 -1.35
N ASN A 267 -58.89 -28.79 -0.76
CA ASN A 267 -59.92 -27.76 -0.77
C ASN A 267 -59.73 -26.68 -1.86
N GLY A 268 -58.56 -26.59 -2.49
CA GLY A 268 -58.31 -25.55 -3.48
C GLY A 268 -56.84 -25.23 -3.76
N PHE A 269 -56.64 -24.10 -4.39
CA PHE A 269 -55.30 -23.55 -4.67
C PHE A 269 -55.03 -22.39 -3.69
N THR A 270 -53.88 -22.44 -3.05
CA THR A 270 -53.39 -21.39 -2.15
C THR A 270 -52.12 -20.77 -2.67
N ALA A 271 -52.10 -19.47 -2.82
CA ALA A 271 -50.92 -18.70 -3.21
C ALA A 271 -50.03 -18.44 -1.98
N HIS A 272 -48.74 -18.67 -2.14
CA HIS A 272 -47.70 -18.30 -1.15
C HIS A 272 -46.77 -17.25 -1.75
N PRO A 273 -46.57 -16.12 -1.07
CA PRO A 273 -45.64 -15.12 -1.56
C PRO A 273 -44.22 -15.64 -1.41
N VAL A 274 -43.39 -15.45 -2.45
CA VAL A 274 -41.98 -15.82 -2.48
C VAL A 274 -41.13 -14.59 -2.82
N LYS A 275 -39.94 -14.55 -2.28
CA LYS A 275 -38.95 -13.49 -2.56
C LYS A 275 -37.86 -14.03 -3.42
#